data_2b445fe42ed80eedca725146ff2d20da
#
_entry.id   2b445fe42ed80eedca725146ff2d20da
#
_cell.length_a   1.000
_cell.length_b   1.000
_cell.length_c   1.000
_cell.angle_alpha   90.00
_cell.angle_beta   90.00
_cell.angle_gamma   90.00
#
_symmetry.space_group_name_H-M   'P 1'
#
loop_
_entity.id
_entity.type
_entity.pdbx_description
1 polymer ?
#
loop_
_entity_poly.entity_id
_entity_poly.type
_entity_poly.pdbx_seq_one_letter_code
_entity_poly.pdbx_strand_id
1 'polypeptide(L)'
;MTKTVFAYVLIIIFVGLGVWLFARKGNSVSENPIVPMATPTPTSANTLIKMENGLQIQDLKIGAGPEVRLGQGLTMHYSGTLENGTKFDSSYDRGQPFQFALGAGQVIQGWDLGIQGMKVGGKRKLIIPPSLGYGERG
;
A
#
# COMPACT_ATOMS: atom_id res chain seq x y z
N MET A 1 0.07 -15.38 -29.20
CA MET A 1 -0.62 -14.20 -28.65
C MET A 1 -0.46 -14.29 -27.14
N THR A 2 0.53 -13.62 -26.60
CA THR A 2 0.83 -13.59 -25.16
C THR A 2 -0.20 -12.71 -24.48
N LYS A 3 -1.10 -13.30 -23.72
CA LYS A 3 -2.05 -12.55 -22.89
C LYS A 3 -1.29 -12.04 -21.69
N THR A 4 -0.87 -10.80 -21.75
CA THR A 4 -0.27 -10.10 -20.61
C THR A 4 -1.36 -9.84 -19.58
N VAL A 5 -1.34 -10.55 -18.48
CA VAL A 5 -2.34 -10.40 -17.42
C VAL A 5 -1.81 -9.33 -16.46
N PHE A 6 -2.31 -8.11 -16.57
CA PHE A 6 -2.11 -7.08 -15.55
C PHE A 6 -3.19 -7.20 -14.48
N ALA A 7 -2.78 -7.38 -13.24
CA ALA A 7 -3.71 -7.36 -12.13
C ALA A 7 -3.85 -5.93 -11.58
N TYR A 8 -5.06 -5.41 -11.58
CA TYR A 8 -5.39 -4.14 -10.94
C TYR A 8 -5.86 -4.42 -9.51
N VAL A 9 -5.13 -3.95 -8.52
CA VAL A 9 -5.51 -4.13 -7.12
C VAL A 9 -5.86 -2.78 -6.52
N LEU A 10 -7.12 -2.64 -6.10
CA LEU A 10 -7.59 -1.49 -5.38
C LEU A 10 -7.49 -1.76 -3.88
N ILE A 11 -6.59 -1.08 -3.19
CA ILE A 11 -6.32 -1.28 -1.77
C ILE A 11 -6.92 -0.14 -0.97
N ILE A 12 -7.78 -0.46 -0.02
CA ILE A 12 -8.31 0.47 0.97
C ILE A 12 -7.89 -0.03 2.35
N ILE A 13 -7.06 0.75 3.03
CA ILE A 13 -6.63 0.42 4.40
C ILE A 13 -7.59 1.10 5.39
N PHE A 14 -8.38 0.30 6.08
CA PHE A 14 -9.14 0.72 7.26
C PHE A 14 -8.39 0.26 8.51
N VAL A 15 -8.12 1.18 9.42
CA VAL A 15 -7.61 0.83 10.74
C VAL A 15 -8.78 0.81 11.71
N GLY A 16 -9.04 -0.36 12.26
CA GLY A 16 -9.90 -0.49 13.43
C GLY A 16 -9.31 0.26 14.62
N LEU A 17 -10.14 1.03 15.29
CA LEU A 17 -9.84 1.85 16.46
C LEU A 17 -9.29 0.97 17.60
N GLY A 18 -7.97 1.00 17.80
CA GLY A 18 -7.32 0.57 19.03
C GLY A 18 -6.79 1.80 19.75
N VAL A 19 -7.57 2.30 20.71
CA VAL A 19 -7.12 3.39 21.61
C VAL A 19 -6.04 2.82 22.52
N TRP A 20 -4.80 3.21 22.29
CA TRP A 20 -3.76 3.12 23.31
C TRP A 20 -3.33 4.52 23.72
N LEU A 21 -3.91 4.93 24.84
CA LEU A 21 -3.48 6.11 25.58
C LEU A 21 -2.19 5.76 26.31
N PHE A 22 -1.05 6.28 25.87
CA PHE A 22 0.16 6.30 26.68
C PHE A 22 0.65 7.74 26.78
N ALA A 23 0.26 8.40 27.87
CA ALA A 23 0.87 9.63 28.31
C ALA A 23 2.28 9.31 28.86
N ARG A 24 3.33 9.84 28.26
CA ARG A 24 4.63 9.95 28.92
C ARG A 24 5.20 11.35 28.78
N LYS A 25 5.31 11.92 29.95
CA LYS A 25 5.82 13.23 30.33
C LYS A 25 7.32 13.36 29.99
N GLY A 26 7.66 14.47 29.41
CA GLY A 26 8.84 15.29 29.44
C GLY A 26 10.23 14.66 29.50
N ASN A 27 11.07 15.07 28.58
CA ASN A 27 12.37 15.71 28.92
C ASN A 27 12.89 16.47 27.68
N SER A 28 13.21 17.72 27.98
CA SER A 28 13.94 18.65 27.11
C SER A 28 15.40 18.18 26.95
N VAL A 29 15.98 18.58 25.84
CA VAL A 29 17.37 19.00 25.62
C VAL A 29 17.94 18.42 24.31
N SER A 30 18.22 19.31 23.45
CA SER A 30 19.46 19.64 22.74
C SER A 30 19.20 19.93 21.26
N GLU A 31 19.26 21.21 20.97
CA GLU A 31 19.36 21.74 19.62
C GLU A 31 20.69 21.27 18.99
N ASN A 32 20.56 20.55 17.90
CA ASN A 32 21.63 20.44 16.91
C ASN A 32 21.09 20.95 15.59
N PRO A 33 21.80 21.76 14.82
CA PRO A 33 21.29 22.40 13.63
C PRO A 33 20.96 21.34 12.59
N ILE A 34 19.67 21.16 12.36
CA ILE A 34 19.12 20.23 11.38
C ILE A 34 19.37 20.85 10.00
N VAL A 35 20.24 20.21 9.24
CA VAL A 35 20.24 20.34 7.78
C VAL A 35 18.80 20.11 7.31
N PRO A 36 18.21 20.98 6.52
CA PRO A 36 16.88 20.77 6.00
C PRO A 36 16.90 19.56 5.08
N MET A 37 16.62 18.40 5.63
CA MET A 37 16.27 17.24 4.84
C MET A 37 14.96 17.57 4.15
N ALA A 38 14.99 17.61 2.83
CA ALA A 38 13.84 17.92 1.99
C ALA A 38 12.63 17.13 2.48
N THR A 39 11.69 17.84 3.07
CA THR A 39 10.36 17.31 3.40
C THR A 39 9.79 16.78 2.09
N PRO A 40 9.45 15.50 1.97
CA PRO A 40 8.79 15.05 0.76
C PRO A 40 7.49 15.84 0.65
N THR A 41 7.43 16.69 -0.33
CA THR A 41 6.21 17.40 -0.73
C THR A 41 5.09 16.37 -0.81
N PRO A 42 3.92 16.58 -0.19
CA PRO A 42 2.82 15.64 -0.29
C PRO A 42 2.52 15.46 -1.78
N THR A 43 2.87 14.30 -2.31
CA THR A 43 2.57 13.92 -3.69
C THR A 43 1.06 14.07 -3.87
N SER A 44 0.68 14.91 -4.81
CA SER A 44 -0.74 15.14 -5.12
C SER A 44 -1.44 13.80 -5.34
N ALA A 45 -2.58 13.61 -4.72
CA ALA A 45 -3.44 12.47 -5.01
C ALA A 45 -3.66 12.39 -6.54
N ASN A 46 -3.70 11.16 -7.07
CA ASN A 46 -3.92 10.87 -8.50
C ASN A 46 -2.69 10.95 -9.42
N THR A 47 -1.48 11.08 -8.88
CA THR A 47 -0.25 10.96 -9.69
C THR A 47 0.07 9.47 -9.90
N LEU A 48 0.26 9.06 -11.17
CA LEU A 48 0.71 7.72 -11.52
C LEU A 48 2.23 7.66 -11.48
N ILE A 49 2.77 6.83 -10.60
CA ILE A 49 4.20 6.56 -10.49
C ILE A 49 4.47 5.21 -11.14
N LYS A 50 5.35 5.18 -12.13
CA LYS A 50 5.80 3.96 -12.78
C LYS A 50 7.20 3.61 -12.31
N MET A 51 7.37 2.40 -11.79
CA MET A 51 8.67 1.87 -11.37
C MET A 51 9.37 1.13 -12.52
N GLU A 52 10.68 1.00 -12.46
CA GLU A 52 11.50 0.32 -13.48
C GLU A 52 11.13 -1.17 -13.65
N ASN A 53 10.67 -1.81 -12.58
CA ASN A 53 10.20 -3.20 -12.58
C ASN A 53 8.79 -3.39 -13.19
N GLY A 54 8.20 -2.33 -13.74
CA GLY A 54 6.88 -2.34 -14.37
C GLY A 54 5.70 -2.13 -13.41
N LEU A 55 5.93 -2.13 -12.10
CA LEU A 55 4.88 -1.80 -11.11
C LEU A 55 4.47 -0.33 -11.28
N GLN A 56 3.16 -0.09 -11.32
CA GLN A 56 2.62 1.26 -11.33
C GLN A 56 1.77 1.49 -10.08
N ILE A 57 1.96 2.64 -9.47
CA ILE A 57 1.34 3.03 -8.21
C ILE A 57 0.57 4.34 -8.43
N GLN A 58 -0.68 4.37 -8.01
CA GLN A 58 -1.50 5.57 -8.06
C GLN A 58 -2.24 5.75 -6.74
N ASP A 59 -1.92 6.82 -6.02
CA ASP A 59 -2.65 7.20 -4.84
C ASP A 59 -3.96 7.88 -5.24
N LEU A 60 -5.08 7.21 -5.01
CA LEU A 60 -6.42 7.76 -5.25
C LEU A 60 -6.86 8.66 -4.10
N LYS A 61 -6.39 8.35 -2.89
CA LYS A 61 -6.59 9.13 -1.68
C LYS A 61 -5.38 8.95 -0.78
N ILE A 62 -4.81 10.06 -0.32
CA ILE A 62 -3.74 10.03 0.67
C ILE A 62 -4.38 9.91 2.06
N GLY A 63 -3.94 8.93 2.85
CA GLY A 63 -4.40 8.76 4.22
C GLY A 63 -3.83 9.82 5.16
N ALA A 64 -4.49 10.03 6.29
CA ALA A 64 -4.04 10.95 7.35
C ALA A 64 -3.27 10.23 8.47
N GLY A 65 -3.25 8.90 8.46
CA GLY A 65 -2.57 8.09 9.46
C GLY A 65 -1.07 7.92 9.19
N PRO A 66 -0.39 7.11 10.01
CA PRO A 66 1.03 6.82 9.85
C PRO A 66 1.32 6.13 8.52
N GLU A 67 2.57 6.26 8.10
CA GLU A 67 3.07 5.61 6.91
C GLU A 67 3.33 4.12 7.15
N VAL A 68 2.95 3.30 6.19
CA VAL A 68 3.13 1.85 6.21
C VAL A 68 4.56 1.49 5.87
N ARG A 69 5.18 0.65 6.71
CA ARG A 69 6.56 0.19 6.59
C ARG A 69 6.66 -1.33 6.60
N LEU A 70 7.74 -1.85 6.05
CA LEU A 70 8.05 -3.29 6.10
C LEU A 70 8.06 -3.81 7.55
N GLY A 71 7.59 -5.03 7.73
CA GLY A 71 7.49 -5.69 9.03
C GLY A 71 6.24 -5.37 9.84
N GLN A 72 5.39 -4.46 9.35
CA GLN A 72 4.14 -4.13 10.04
C GLN A 72 3.00 -5.08 9.65
N GLY A 73 2.18 -5.44 10.64
CA GLY A 73 0.90 -6.10 10.41
C GLY A 73 -0.12 -5.12 9.84
N LEU A 74 -0.71 -5.46 8.73
CA LEU A 74 -1.69 -4.65 8.03
C LEU A 74 -3.06 -5.32 8.02
N THR A 75 -4.10 -4.49 8.15
CA THR A 75 -5.49 -4.89 7.94
C THR A 75 -6.06 -3.99 6.85
N MET A 76 -6.49 -4.56 5.74
CA MET A 76 -6.96 -3.79 4.61
C MET A 76 -8.06 -4.48 3.82
N HIS A 77 -8.85 -3.69 3.12
CA HIS A 77 -9.73 -4.17 2.07
C HIS A 77 -9.06 -4.00 0.70
N TYR A 78 -9.35 -4.94 -0.20
CA TYR A 78 -8.87 -4.87 -1.58
C TYR A 78 -9.93 -5.42 -2.55
N SER A 79 -9.79 -5.03 -3.79
CA SER A 79 -10.47 -5.62 -4.93
C SER A 79 -9.47 -5.80 -6.07
N GLY A 80 -9.28 -7.03 -6.50
CA GLY A 80 -8.39 -7.41 -7.59
C GLY A 80 -9.17 -7.63 -8.88
N THR A 81 -8.72 -6.99 -9.96
CA THR A 81 -9.28 -7.17 -11.30
C THR A 81 -8.18 -7.47 -12.29
N LEU A 82 -8.51 -8.24 -13.31
CA LEU A 82 -7.65 -8.47 -14.47
C LEU A 82 -7.68 -7.24 -15.39
N GLU A 83 -6.77 -7.20 -16.37
CA GLU A 83 -6.70 -6.11 -17.36
C GLU A 83 -8.01 -5.92 -18.14
N ASN A 84 -8.73 -7.00 -18.41
CA ASN A 84 -10.04 -6.97 -19.06
C ASN A 84 -11.18 -6.48 -18.15
N GLY A 85 -10.88 -6.07 -16.89
CA GLY A 85 -11.87 -5.61 -15.93
C GLY A 85 -12.55 -6.74 -15.13
N THR A 86 -12.25 -8.01 -15.41
CA THR A 86 -12.82 -9.13 -14.66
C THR A 86 -12.27 -9.15 -13.24
N LYS A 87 -13.15 -9.07 -12.25
CA LYS A 87 -12.80 -9.23 -10.86
C LYS A 87 -12.46 -10.70 -10.59
N PHE A 88 -11.29 -10.97 -10.02
CA PHE A 88 -10.86 -12.32 -9.68
C PHE A 88 -10.85 -12.57 -8.17
N ASP A 89 -10.67 -11.54 -7.36
CA ASP A 89 -10.67 -11.67 -5.89
C ASP A 89 -11.01 -10.33 -5.23
N SER A 90 -11.69 -10.39 -4.08
CA SER A 90 -12.04 -9.20 -3.30
C SER A 90 -12.32 -9.56 -1.85
N SER A 91 -11.73 -8.81 -0.93
CA SER A 91 -12.05 -8.92 0.50
C SER A 91 -13.46 -8.42 0.84
N TYR A 92 -14.01 -7.54 0.02
CA TYR A 92 -15.39 -7.07 0.17
C TYR A 92 -16.41 -8.18 -0.06
N ASP A 93 -16.15 -9.06 -1.03
CA ASP A 93 -17.04 -10.18 -1.33
C ASP A 93 -17.07 -11.22 -0.19
N ARG A 94 -15.97 -11.29 0.56
CA ARG A 94 -15.87 -12.15 1.76
C ARG A 94 -16.42 -11.48 3.03
N GLY A 95 -16.71 -10.17 2.98
CA GLY A 95 -17.18 -9.40 4.14
C GLY A 95 -16.14 -9.24 5.26
N GLN A 96 -14.87 -9.56 4.99
CA GLN A 96 -13.81 -9.51 5.99
C GLN A 96 -12.56 -8.84 5.39
N PRO A 97 -11.88 -7.95 6.14
CA PRO A 97 -10.62 -7.39 5.71
C PRO A 97 -9.52 -8.46 5.69
N PHE A 98 -8.58 -8.28 4.81
CA PHE A 98 -7.41 -9.14 4.70
C PHE A 98 -6.31 -8.67 5.65
N GLN A 99 -5.71 -9.60 6.39
CA GLN A 99 -4.64 -9.32 7.33
C GLN A 99 -3.36 -10.05 6.92
N PHE A 100 -2.25 -9.33 6.93
CA PHE A 100 -0.94 -9.90 6.62
C PHE A 100 0.18 -9.01 7.16
N ALA A 101 1.41 -9.56 7.24
CA ALA A 101 2.61 -8.80 7.56
C ALA A 101 3.31 -8.36 6.26
N LEU A 102 3.51 -7.04 6.11
CA LEU A 102 4.16 -6.48 4.92
C LEU A 102 5.64 -6.88 4.88
N GLY A 103 6.09 -7.40 3.75
CA GLY A 103 7.47 -7.85 3.55
C GLY A 103 7.80 -9.23 4.10
N ALA A 104 6.80 -9.97 4.62
CA ALA A 104 6.98 -11.34 5.10
C ALA A 104 6.82 -12.40 4.00
N GLY A 105 6.63 -12.00 2.74
CA GLY A 105 6.40 -12.93 1.63
C GLY A 105 5.05 -13.66 1.68
N GLN A 106 4.10 -13.15 2.43
CA GLN A 106 2.75 -13.70 2.56
C GLN A 106 1.82 -13.29 1.40
N VAL A 107 2.24 -12.31 0.63
CA VAL A 107 1.50 -11.74 -0.49
C VAL A 107 2.40 -11.66 -1.73
N ILE A 108 1.81 -11.39 -2.88
CA ILE A 108 2.57 -11.18 -4.12
C ILE A 108 3.54 -10.00 -3.98
N GLN A 109 4.66 -10.09 -4.68
CA GLN A 109 5.74 -9.10 -4.57
C GLN A 109 5.30 -7.68 -4.93
N GLY A 110 4.37 -7.54 -5.86
CA GLY A 110 3.77 -6.26 -6.21
C GLY A 110 3.04 -5.58 -5.05
N TRP A 111 2.50 -6.34 -4.09
CA TRP A 111 1.91 -5.79 -2.88
C TRP A 111 2.98 -5.34 -1.88
N ASP A 112 3.97 -6.17 -1.60
CA ASP A 112 5.06 -5.82 -0.68
C ASP A 112 5.78 -4.54 -1.11
N LEU A 113 5.95 -4.34 -2.42
CA LEU A 113 6.56 -3.13 -2.98
C LEU A 113 5.58 -1.95 -3.09
N GLY A 114 4.35 -2.22 -3.52
CA GLY A 114 3.38 -1.18 -3.84
C GLY A 114 2.65 -0.58 -2.65
N ILE A 115 2.53 -1.31 -1.53
CA ILE A 115 1.85 -0.85 -0.32
C ILE A 115 2.80 -0.05 0.57
N GLN A 116 4.09 -0.32 0.50
CA GLN A 116 5.09 0.42 1.24
C GLN A 116 4.98 1.94 0.97
N GLY A 117 5.09 2.74 2.03
CA GLY A 117 4.97 4.20 1.94
C GLY A 117 3.53 4.72 1.80
N MET A 118 2.54 3.83 1.77
CA MET A 118 1.14 4.23 1.82
C MET A 118 0.77 4.71 3.23
N LYS A 119 -0.10 5.71 3.33
CA LYS A 119 -0.58 6.17 4.64
C LYS A 119 -1.89 5.50 5.01
N VAL A 120 -2.00 5.16 6.28
CA VAL A 120 -3.22 4.58 6.86
C VAL A 120 -4.42 5.50 6.62
N GLY A 121 -5.56 4.91 6.22
CA GLY A 121 -6.77 5.63 5.78
C GLY A 121 -6.72 6.07 4.32
N GLY A 122 -5.66 5.74 3.60
CA GLY A 122 -5.49 6.01 2.18
C GLY A 122 -6.15 4.97 1.28
N LYS A 123 -6.20 5.30 0.00
CA LYS A 123 -6.65 4.42 -1.08
C LYS A 123 -5.64 4.47 -2.22
N ARG A 124 -5.13 3.32 -2.62
CA ARG A 124 -4.09 3.18 -3.63
C ARG A 124 -4.50 2.17 -4.69
N LYS A 125 -4.23 2.48 -5.93
CA LYS A 125 -4.33 1.55 -7.05
C LYS A 125 -2.95 1.06 -7.41
N LEU A 126 -2.80 -0.26 -7.56
CA LEU A 126 -1.60 -0.90 -8.04
C LEU A 126 -1.89 -1.55 -9.39
N ILE A 127 -1.00 -1.36 -10.36
CA ILE A 127 -0.99 -2.10 -11.60
C ILE A 127 0.25 -2.98 -11.55
N ILE A 128 0.03 -4.27 -11.39
CA ILE A 128 1.07 -5.25 -11.07
C ILE A 128 1.34 -6.08 -12.31
N PRO A 129 2.58 -6.04 -12.85
CA PRO A 129 2.93 -6.89 -13.97
C PRO A 129 2.98 -8.36 -13.54
N PRO A 130 2.82 -9.32 -14.46
CA PRO A 130 2.82 -10.74 -14.15
C PRO A 130 4.02 -11.20 -13.33
N SER A 131 5.21 -10.64 -13.59
CA SER A 131 6.46 -10.96 -12.90
C SER A 131 6.45 -10.63 -11.40
N LEU A 132 5.63 -9.68 -10.98
CA LEU A 132 5.45 -9.27 -9.57
C LEU A 132 4.13 -9.78 -8.96
N GLY A 133 3.35 -10.53 -9.74
CA GLY A 133 2.08 -11.13 -9.35
C GLY A 133 2.15 -12.65 -9.36
N TYR A 134 1.19 -13.26 -10.05
CA TYR A 134 1.05 -14.71 -10.14
C TYR A 134 1.82 -15.34 -11.33
N GLY A 135 2.60 -14.55 -12.06
CA GLY A 135 3.30 -14.98 -13.27
C GLY A 135 2.39 -15.04 -14.51
N GLU A 136 2.97 -15.55 -15.62
CA GLU A 136 2.24 -15.61 -16.90
C GLU A 136 1.12 -16.66 -16.97
N ARG A 137 1.01 -17.51 -15.95
CA ARG A 137 0.06 -18.61 -15.85
C ARG A 137 -1.05 -18.39 -14.82
N GLY A 138 -1.01 -17.25 -14.11
CA GLY A 138 -1.96 -16.90 -13.05
C GLY A 138 -3.33 -16.48 -13.52
#